data_d18f24952aeaec20cf73a68b73e026a8
#
_entry.id   d18f24952aeaec20cf73a68b73e026a8
#
_cell.length_a   1.000
_cell.length_b   1.000
_cell.length_c   1.000
_cell.angle_alpha   90.00
_cell.angle_beta   90.00
_cell.angle_gamma   90.00
#
_symmetry.space_group_name_H-M   'P 1'
#
loop_
_entity.id
_entity.type
_entity.pdbx_description
1 polymer ?
#
loop_
_entity_poly.entity_id
_entity_poly.type
_entity_poly.pdbx_seq_one_letter_code
_entity_poly.pdbx_strand_id
1 'polypeptide(L)'
;MPNDHTHINPESGDRRVSIAIWANGILTVAQIAGGILSGSLALIADALHNFSDMASLVIAFAARKISRRPPDERMTFGYGRIEIVAALINYTTLILVGFYLIYEGGMRMIDPPQVQGWTVVILGGVALAVDTLTAMLTYSMQKGSVNIRALFLHNLS
;
A
#
# COMPACT_ATOMS: atom_id res chain seq x y z
N MET A 1 -11.92 -29.96 29.33
CA MET A 1 -11.00 -29.42 28.32
C MET A 1 -10.95 -27.92 28.54
N PRO A 2 -9.84 -27.32 28.97
CA PRO A 2 -9.75 -25.86 29.14
C PRO A 2 -9.62 -25.21 27.80
N ASN A 3 -10.54 -24.29 27.48
CA ASN A 3 -10.47 -23.39 26.34
C ASN A 3 -9.35 -22.37 26.61
N ASP A 4 -8.21 -22.60 26.00
CA ASP A 4 -7.10 -21.65 25.97
C ASP A 4 -7.45 -20.52 24.97
N HIS A 5 -8.19 -19.53 25.45
CA HIS A 5 -8.38 -18.27 24.74
C HIS A 5 -7.08 -17.48 24.91
N THR A 6 -6.15 -17.67 24.00
CA THR A 6 -5.01 -16.75 23.84
C THR A 6 -5.55 -15.37 23.53
N HIS A 7 -5.68 -14.55 24.57
CA HIS A 7 -5.96 -13.11 24.46
C HIS A 7 -4.78 -12.46 23.74
N ILE A 8 -4.90 -12.33 22.41
CA ILE A 8 -4.02 -11.47 21.62
C ILE A 8 -4.32 -10.04 22.10
N ASN A 9 -3.34 -9.45 22.76
CA ASN A 9 -3.45 -8.10 23.31
C ASN A 9 -3.68 -7.11 22.13
N PRO A 10 -4.85 -6.46 21.98
CA PRO A 10 -5.18 -5.62 20.83
C PRO A 10 -4.15 -4.51 20.61
N GLU A 11 -3.60 -3.94 21.69
CA GLU A 11 -2.62 -2.86 21.64
C GLU A 11 -1.28 -3.28 21.00
N SER A 12 -0.88 -4.55 21.12
CA SER A 12 0.36 -5.03 20.50
C SER A 12 0.20 -5.23 18.99
N GLY A 13 -1.00 -5.54 18.52
CA GLY A 13 -1.35 -5.62 17.12
C GLY A 13 -1.33 -4.24 16.46
N ASP A 14 -1.96 -3.25 17.06
CA ASP A 14 -2.04 -1.89 16.54
C ASP A 14 -0.66 -1.23 16.44
N ARG A 15 0.22 -1.45 17.42
CA ARG A 15 1.58 -0.92 17.37
C ARG A 15 2.42 -1.52 16.23
N ARG A 16 2.31 -2.83 15.97
CA ARG A 16 3.04 -3.49 14.88
C ARG A 16 2.57 -3.02 13.52
N VAL A 17 1.26 -2.89 13.33
CA VAL A 17 0.67 -2.34 12.11
C VAL A 17 1.11 -0.89 11.89
N SER A 18 1.11 -0.07 12.93
CA SER A 18 1.59 1.31 12.85
C SER A 18 3.07 1.39 12.45
N ILE A 19 3.93 0.55 13.02
CA ILE A 19 5.36 0.49 12.67
C ILE A 19 5.53 0.09 11.20
N ALA A 20 4.77 -0.90 10.72
CA ALA A 20 4.83 -1.33 9.32
C ALA A 20 4.41 -0.22 8.36
N ILE A 21 3.34 0.52 8.68
CA ILE A 21 2.88 1.68 7.87
C ILE A 21 3.97 2.77 7.81
N TRP A 22 4.56 3.12 8.95
CA TRP A 22 5.62 4.13 8.98
C TRP A 22 6.89 3.69 8.25
N ALA A 23 7.31 2.43 8.43
CA ALA A 23 8.47 1.87 7.73
C ALA A 23 8.25 1.89 6.22
N ASN A 24 7.07 1.47 5.74
CA ASN A 24 6.73 1.49 4.32
C ASN A 24 6.62 2.93 3.77
N GLY A 25 6.08 3.87 4.55
CA GLY A 25 6.04 5.29 4.16
C GLY A 25 7.43 5.90 4.00
N ILE A 26 8.36 5.64 4.93
CA ILE A 26 9.75 6.10 4.85
C ILE A 26 10.45 5.46 3.65
N LEU A 27 10.25 4.16 3.44
CA LEU A 27 10.81 3.44 2.30
C LEU A 27 10.32 4.03 0.98
N THR A 28 9.02 4.28 0.85
CA THR A 28 8.41 4.91 -0.35
C THR A 28 9.06 6.25 -0.68
N VAL A 29 9.27 7.10 0.34
CA VAL A 29 9.96 8.39 0.15
C VAL A 29 11.41 8.19 -0.31
N ALA A 30 12.13 7.24 0.29
CA ALA A 30 13.51 6.92 -0.09
C ALA A 30 13.59 6.36 -1.51
N GLN A 31 12.64 5.53 -1.92
CA GLN A 31 12.55 4.97 -3.27
C GLN A 31 12.24 6.04 -4.32
N ILE A 32 11.33 7.00 -4.03
CA ILE A 32 11.06 8.13 -4.92
C ILE A 32 12.34 8.96 -5.11
N ALA A 33 12.97 9.37 -4.02
CA ALA A 33 14.19 10.16 -4.07
C ALA A 33 15.32 9.42 -4.79
N GLY A 34 15.55 8.15 -4.44
CA GLY A 34 16.55 7.31 -5.06
C GLY A 34 16.27 6.99 -6.52
N GLY A 35 15.01 6.79 -6.89
CA GLY A 35 14.57 6.57 -8.26
C GLY A 35 14.82 7.78 -9.15
N ILE A 36 14.51 8.98 -8.67
CA ILE A 36 14.78 10.24 -9.37
C ILE A 36 16.29 10.44 -9.53
N LEU A 37 17.05 10.31 -8.44
CA LEU A 37 18.52 10.53 -8.43
C LEU A 37 19.29 9.49 -9.26
N SER A 38 18.84 8.24 -9.27
CA SER A 38 19.47 7.16 -10.03
C SER A 38 19.00 7.02 -11.46
N GLY A 39 17.92 7.73 -11.86
CA GLY A 39 17.26 7.56 -13.15
C GLY A 39 16.49 6.23 -13.27
N SER A 40 16.24 5.50 -12.17
CA SER A 40 15.60 4.19 -12.19
C SER A 40 14.08 4.29 -12.19
N LEU A 41 13.46 3.93 -13.31
CA LEU A 41 12.00 3.81 -13.41
C LEU A 41 11.44 2.68 -12.52
N ALA A 42 12.20 1.61 -12.33
CA ALA A 42 11.79 0.49 -11.48
C ALA A 42 11.61 0.92 -10.01
N LEU A 43 12.51 1.72 -9.45
CA LEU A 43 12.36 2.26 -8.10
C LEU A 43 11.18 3.23 -7.99
N ILE A 44 10.93 4.03 -9.04
CA ILE A 44 9.77 4.93 -9.07
C ILE A 44 8.48 4.13 -9.15
N ALA A 45 8.44 3.09 -9.99
CA ALA A 45 7.26 2.22 -10.12
C ALA A 45 6.91 1.52 -8.80
N ASP A 46 7.91 0.97 -8.12
CA ASP A 46 7.76 0.32 -6.82
C ASP A 46 7.29 1.31 -5.75
N ALA A 47 7.87 2.51 -5.71
CA ALA A 47 7.42 3.58 -4.82
C ALA A 47 5.98 4.02 -5.08
N LEU A 48 5.57 4.13 -6.35
CA LEU A 48 4.20 4.48 -6.72
C LEU A 48 3.21 3.37 -6.35
N HIS A 49 3.60 2.10 -6.47
CA HIS A 49 2.81 0.96 -6.02
C HIS A 49 2.58 1.04 -4.50
N ASN A 50 3.63 1.13 -3.72
CA ASN A 50 3.58 1.24 -2.25
C ASN A 50 2.78 2.48 -1.78
N PHE A 51 2.96 3.60 -2.46
CA PHE A 51 2.18 4.82 -2.16
C PHE A 51 0.68 4.64 -2.47
N SER A 52 0.36 4.03 -3.61
CA SER A 52 -1.03 3.78 -4.02
C SER A 52 -1.73 2.85 -3.04
N ASP A 53 -1.04 1.83 -2.53
CA ASP A 53 -1.60 0.91 -1.54
C ASP A 53 -1.91 1.60 -0.22
N MET A 54 -0.98 2.42 0.26
CA MET A 54 -1.18 3.20 1.47
C MET A 54 -2.32 4.21 1.30
N ALA A 55 -2.38 4.92 0.16
CA ALA A 55 -3.46 5.84 -0.16
C ALA A 55 -4.81 5.13 -0.24
N SER A 56 -4.84 3.93 -0.84
CA SER A 56 -6.04 3.09 -0.94
C SER A 56 -6.59 2.71 0.42
N LEU A 57 -5.73 2.34 1.36
CA LEU A 57 -6.13 2.01 2.73
C LEU A 57 -6.72 3.23 3.45
N VAL A 58 -6.10 4.41 3.30
CA VAL A 58 -6.60 5.66 3.89
C VAL A 58 -7.96 6.04 3.31
N ILE A 59 -8.10 5.98 1.97
CA ILE A 59 -9.35 6.29 1.27
C ILE A 59 -10.45 5.31 1.67
N ALA A 60 -10.15 4.00 1.70
CA ALA A 60 -11.11 2.97 2.11
C ALA A 60 -11.55 3.14 3.57
N PHE A 61 -10.64 3.46 4.47
CA PHE A 61 -10.95 3.73 5.87
C PHE A 61 -11.83 4.96 6.03
N ALA A 62 -11.51 6.06 5.34
CA ALA A 62 -12.29 7.29 5.34
C ALA A 62 -13.70 7.05 4.76
N ALA A 63 -13.79 6.36 3.63
CA ALA A 63 -15.05 6.02 2.98
C ALA A 63 -15.94 5.16 3.89
N ARG A 64 -15.36 4.13 4.53
CA ARG A 64 -16.09 3.27 5.49
C ARG A 64 -16.58 4.05 6.72
N LYS A 65 -15.78 5.01 7.21
CA LYS A 65 -16.20 5.87 8.33
C LYS A 65 -17.37 6.77 7.94
N ILE A 66 -17.38 7.29 6.71
CA ILE A 66 -18.45 8.15 6.20
C ILE A 66 -19.70 7.33 5.84
N SER A 67 -19.54 6.15 5.25
CA SER A 67 -20.65 5.27 4.84
C SER A 67 -21.55 4.83 6.01
N ARG A 68 -20.99 4.80 7.22
CA ARG A 68 -21.72 4.47 8.45
C ARG A 68 -22.56 5.61 9.03
N ARG A 69 -22.50 6.82 8.42
CA ARG A 69 -23.34 7.93 8.87
C ARG A 69 -24.82 7.66 8.53
N PRO A 70 -25.75 7.98 9.45
CA PRO A 70 -27.17 7.86 9.16
C PRO A 70 -27.59 8.78 8.01
N PRO A 71 -28.69 8.46 7.32
CA PRO A 71 -29.30 9.35 6.34
C PRO A 71 -29.61 10.73 6.95
N ASP A 72 -29.45 11.77 6.16
CA ASP A 72 -29.81 13.15 6.49
C ASP A 72 -30.62 13.80 5.36
N GLU A 73 -30.97 15.08 5.51
CA GLU A 73 -31.75 15.83 4.53
C GLU A 73 -31.08 15.93 3.14
N ARG A 74 -29.75 15.84 3.09
CA ARG A 74 -28.96 15.92 1.84
C ARG A 74 -28.75 14.55 1.21
N MET A 75 -28.65 13.51 2.04
CA MET A 75 -28.38 12.12 1.64
C MET A 75 -29.45 11.19 2.21
N THR A 76 -30.66 11.29 1.65
CA THR A 76 -31.85 10.55 2.10
C THR A 76 -31.69 9.03 2.04
N PHE A 77 -30.84 8.51 1.13
CA PHE A 77 -30.49 7.09 1.01
C PHE A 77 -29.22 6.72 1.79
N GLY A 78 -28.70 7.64 2.62
CA GLY A 78 -27.46 7.45 3.36
C GLY A 78 -26.19 7.55 2.51
N TYR A 79 -25.05 7.26 3.14
CA TYR A 79 -23.71 7.48 2.58
C TYR A 79 -23.04 6.21 2.02
N GLY A 80 -23.76 5.08 1.91
CA GLY A 80 -23.17 3.80 1.49
C GLY A 80 -22.45 3.82 0.13
N ARG A 81 -22.91 4.68 -0.80
CA ARG A 81 -22.30 4.81 -2.13
C ARG A 81 -20.88 5.40 -2.12
N ILE A 82 -20.47 6.01 -1.02
CA ILE A 82 -19.15 6.63 -0.91
C ILE A 82 -18.01 5.59 -1.00
N GLU A 83 -18.28 4.34 -0.57
CA GLU A 83 -17.30 3.25 -0.72
C GLU A 83 -17.08 2.90 -2.19
N ILE A 84 -18.13 2.92 -3.00
CA ILE A 84 -18.04 2.68 -4.46
C ILE A 84 -17.26 3.80 -5.13
N VAL A 85 -17.52 5.06 -4.77
CA VAL A 85 -16.81 6.23 -5.31
C VAL A 85 -15.33 6.18 -4.92
N ALA A 86 -15.02 5.82 -3.67
CA ALA A 86 -13.66 5.65 -3.20
C ALA A 86 -12.90 4.56 -3.98
N ALA A 87 -13.54 3.41 -4.19
CA ALA A 87 -12.98 2.34 -5.00
C ALA A 87 -12.75 2.78 -6.46
N LEU A 88 -13.70 3.51 -7.06
CA LEU A 88 -13.57 4.02 -8.42
C LEU A 88 -12.39 5.00 -8.55
N ILE A 89 -12.24 5.92 -7.62
CA ILE A 89 -11.11 6.87 -7.59
C ILE A 89 -9.79 6.10 -7.52
N ASN A 90 -9.71 5.10 -6.62
CA ASN A 90 -8.51 4.31 -6.45
C ASN A 90 -8.13 3.55 -7.72
N TYR A 91 -9.05 2.78 -8.30
CA TYR A 91 -8.79 2.04 -9.55
C TYR A 91 -8.46 2.95 -10.72
N THR A 92 -9.12 4.10 -10.85
CA THR A 92 -8.81 5.07 -11.90
C THR A 92 -7.38 5.60 -11.73
N THR A 93 -6.97 5.93 -10.51
CA THR A 93 -5.61 6.38 -10.22
C THR A 93 -4.57 5.33 -10.58
N LEU A 94 -4.80 4.06 -10.18
CA LEU A 94 -3.90 2.94 -10.53
C LEU A 94 -3.78 2.73 -12.04
N ILE A 95 -4.89 2.81 -12.78
CA ILE A 95 -4.89 2.69 -14.24
C ILE A 95 -4.07 3.83 -14.87
N LEU A 96 -4.26 5.07 -14.42
CA LEU A 96 -3.50 6.21 -14.93
C LEU A 96 -1.99 6.10 -14.64
N VAL A 97 -1.63 5.65 -13.44
CA VAL A 97 -0.23 5.37 -13.09
C VAL A 97 0.34 4.25 -13.99
N GLY A 98 -0.43 3.17 -14.22
CA GLY A 98 -0.03 2.08 -15.10
C GLY A 98 0.23 2.56 -16.53
N PHE A 99 -0.66 3.38 -17.10
CA PHE A 99 -0.45 3.97 -18.43
C PHE A 99 0.78 4.88 -18.48
N TYR A 100 1.00 5.68 -17.44
CA TYR A 100 2.19 6.52 -17.34
C TYR A 100 3.48 5.68 -17.33
N LEU A 101 3.52 4.60 -16.56
CA LEU A 101 4.68 3.71 -16.49
C LEU A 101 4.94 2.98 -17.82
N ILE A 102 3.88 2.56 -18.54
CA ILE A 102 4.00 1.95 -19.87
C ILE A 102 4.57 2.96 -20.87
N TYR A 103 4.05 4.19 -20.88
CA TYR A 103 4.55 5.26 -21.74
C TYR A 103 6.02 5.58 -21.45
N GLU A 104 6.37 5.81 -20.19
CA GLU A 104 7.74 6.15 -19.78
C GLU A 104 8.70 4.98 -20.04
N GLY A 105 8.27 3.73 -19.77
CA GLY A 105 9.05 2.54 -20.09
C GLY A 105 9.30 2.40 -21.59
N GLY A 106 8.30 2.67 -22.42
CA GLY A 106 8.43 2.67 -23.87
C GLY A 106 9.42 3.73 -24.37
N MET A 107 9.33 4.96 -23.82
CA MET A 107 10.28 6.03 -24.16
C MET A 107 11.73 5.69 -23.80
N ARG A 108 11.95 5.04 -22.65
CA ARG A 108 13.30 4.59 -22.22
C ARG A 108 13.86 3.43 -23.03
N MET A 109 13.06 2.70 -23.77
CA MET A 109 13.54 1.73 -24.76
C MET A 109 14.14 2.42 -25.99
N ILE A 110 13.67 3.62 -26.33
CA ILE A 110 14.14 4.42 -27.49
C ILE A 110 15.36 5.26 -27.09
N ASP A 111 15.28 5.89 -25.92
CA ASP A 111 16.35 6.74 -25.36
C ASP A 111 16.65 6.31 -23.91
N PRO A 112 17.53 5.29 -23.72
CA PRO A 112 17.81 4.73 -22.40
C PRO A 112 18.62 5.70 -21.54
N PRO A 113 18.08 6.15 -20.36
CA PRO A 113 18.83 7.00 -19.46
C PRO A 113 19.97 6.22 -18.79
N GLN A 114 21.01 6.92 -18.36
CA GLN A 114 22.05 6.33 -17.54
C GLN A 114 21.49 6.07 -16.13
N VAL A 115 21.44 4.80 -15.74
CA VAL A 115 20.93 4.35 -14.43
C VAL A 115 22.11 4.04 -13.51
N GLN A 116 22.10 4.61 -12.31
CA GLN A 116 23.07 4.28 -11.26
C GLN A 116 22.74 2.94 -10.61
N GLY A 117 23.29 1.85 -11.16
CA GLY A 117 22.95 0.47 -10.76
C GLY A 117 23.16 0.19 -9.26
N TRP A 118 24.21 0.74 -8.63
CA TRP A 118 24.44 0.55 -7.20
C TRP A 118 23.31 1.13 -6.31
N THR A 119 22.81 2.31 -6.65
CA THR A 119 21.67 2.92 -5.95
C THR A 119 20.43 2.04 -6.06
N VAL A 120 20.16 1.47 -7.23
CA VAL A 120 19.04 0.56 -7.47
C VAL A 120 19.18 -0.71 -6.65
N VAL A 121 20.37 -1.34 -6.62
CA VAL A 121 20.60 -2.57 -5.86
C VAL A 121 20.45 -2.35 -4.36
N ILE A 122 20.99 -1.25 -3.82
CA ILE A 122 20.90 -0.96 -2.38
C ILE A 122 19.44 -0.68 -2.00
N LEU A 123 18.78 0.24 -2.70
CA LEU A 123 17.39 0.62 -2.36
C LEU A 123 16.41 -0.52 -2.64
N GLY A 124 16.56 -1.25 -3.73
CA GLY A 124 15.74 -2.43 -4.02
C GLY A 124 15.97 -3.55 -3.00
N GLY A 125 17.19 -3.75 -2.54
CA GLY A 125 17.51 -4.70 -1.48
C GLY A 125 16.88 -4.31 -0.12
N VAL A 126 16.91 -3.02 0.22
CA VAL A 126 16.23 -2.50 1.42
C VAL A 126 14.72 -2.65 1.30
N ALA A 127 14.15 -2.34 0.13
CA ALA A 127 12.73 -2.51 -0.14
C ALA A 127 12.30 -3.98 0.06
N LEU A 128 12.98 -4.91 -0.58
CA LEU A 128 12.71 -6.34 -0.43
C LEU A 128 12.79 -6.82 1.03
N ALA A 129 13.77 -6.31 1.79
CA ALA A 129 13.90 -6.65 3.20
C ALA A 129 12.73 -6.10 4.04
N VAL A 130 12.31 -4.86 3.80
CA VAL A 130 11.16 -4.24 4.50
C VAL A 130 9.86 -4.95 4.15
N ASP A 131 9.61 -5.24 2.87
CA ASP A 131 8.40 -5.92 2.42
C ASP A 131 8.33 -7.35 2.96
N THR A 132 9.45 -8.08 2.94
CA THR A 132 9.54 -9.42 3.54
C THR A 132 9.26 -9.38 5.04
N LEU A 133 9.84 -8.41 5.75
CA LEU A 133 9.62 -8.25 7.20
C LEU A 133 8.16 -7.90 7.49
N THR A 134 7.56 -7.00 6.71
CA THR A 134 6.15 -6.60 6.83
C THR A 134 5.24 -7.80 6.55
N ALA A 135 5.52 -8.57 5.50
CA ALA A 135 4.79 -9.80 5.20
C ALA A 135 4.88 -10.83 6.33
N MET A 136 6.06 -11.06 6.91
CA MET A 136 6.24 -11.96 8.04
C MET A 136 5.48 -11.50 9.30
N LEU A 137 5.53 -10.20 9.62
CA LEU A 137 4.79 -9.62 10.74
C LEU A 137 3.27 -9.77 10.54
N THR A 138 2.79 -9.52 9.33
CA THR A 138 1.38 -9.64 8.96
C THR A 138 0.92 -11.10 8.95
N TYR A 139 1.77 -12.02 8.47
CA TYR A 139 1.49 -13.47 8.49
C TYR A 139 1.24 -14.00 9.90
N SER A 140 2.01 -13.55 10.86
CA SER A 140 1.84 -13.96 12.27
C SER A 140 0.50 -13.52 12.87
N MET A 141 -0.13 -12.48 12.29
CA MET A 141 -1.39 -11.88 12.76
C MET A 141 -2.64 -12.42 12.05
N GLN A 142 -2.48 -13.19 10.96
CA GLN A 142 -3.62 -13.69 10.15
C GLN A 142 -4.59 -14.59 10.91
N LYS A 143 -4.14 -15.25 11.96
CA LYS A 143 -4.94 -16.23 12.70
C LYS A 143 -6.16 -15.64 13.43
N GLY A 144 -6.29 -14.29 13.48
CA GLY A 144 -7.34 -13.60 14.22
C GLY A 144 -8.29 -12.70 13.44
N SER A 145 -8.04 -12.39 12.14
CA SER A 145 -8.85 -11.40 11.43
C SER A 145 -8.86 -11.60 9.91
N VAL A 146 -10.06 -11.56 9.31
CA VAL A 146 -10.27 -11.66 7.85
C VAL A 146 -9.59 -10.52 7.09
N ASN A 147 -9.52 -9.33 7.67
CA ASN A 147 -8.90 -8.14 7.05
C ASN A 147 -7.36 -8.31 6.96
N ILE A 148 -6.74 -8.92 7.96
CA ILE A 148 -5.29 -9.18 7.96
C ILE A 148 -4.94 -10.25 6.91
N ARG A 149 -5.82 -11.22 6.68
CA ARG A 149 -5.66 -12.23 5.64
C ARG A 149 -5.71 -11.60 4.22
N ALA A 150 -6.60 -10.63 4.01
CA ALA A 150 -6.68 -9.91 2.74
C ALA A 150 -5.42 -9.07 2.48
N LEU A 151 -4.89 -8.39 3.51
CA LEU A 151 -3.65 -7.62 3.43
C LEU A 151 -2.44 -8.51 3.10
N PHE A 152 -2.37 -9.71 3.71
CA PHE A 152 -1.29 -10.68 3.42
C PHE A 152 -1.32 -11.18 1.97
N LEU A 153 -2.50 -11.53 1.45
CA LEU A 153 -2.65 -11.98 0.07
C LEU A 153 -2.28 -10.88 -0.93
N HIS A 154 -2.54 -9.63 -0.59
CA HIS A 154 -2.17 -8.48 -1.41
C HIS A 154 -0.64 -8.26 -1.45
N ASN A 155 0.07 -8.43 -0.35
CA ASN A 155 1.54 -8.31 -0.30
C ASN A 155 2.29 -9.47 -0.97
N LEU A 156 1.61 -10.53 -1.37
CA LEU A 156 2.20 -11.68 -2.07
C LEU A 156 1.95 -11.65 -3.59
N SER A 157 1.10 -10.76 -4.08
CA SER A 157 0.79 -10.60 -5.50
C SER A 157 1.66 -9.56 -6.17
#